data_96a67e731b585a98a48e64519f66bd1f
#
_entry.id   96a67e731b585a98a48e64519f66bd1f
#
_cell.length_a   1.000
_cell.length_b   1.000
_cell.length_c   1.000
_cell.angle_alpha   90.00
_cell.angle_beta   90.00
_cell.angle_gamma   90.00
#
_symmetry.space_group_name_H-M   'P 1'
#
loop_
_entity.id
_entity.type
_entity.pdbx_description
1 polymer ?
#
loop_
_entity_poly.entity_id
_entity_poly.type
_entity_poly.pdbx_seq_one_letter_code
_entity_poly.pdbx_strand_id
1 'polypeptide(L)'
;MSEMKIMLVDDEERFLTTTQKLLARKGVDVITATSGSEALNKLIMENVHVVILDVKMPGMDGIATLKAIKERYPLIEVIMLTGHATVESAVEGLKLGATDYLMKPSDIDELVGKAEEAYAKRKVLEEKIRVAQSRTVQKSPLEIPRDTKR
;
A
#
# COMPACT_ATOMS: atom_id res chain seq x y z
N MET A 1 -3.13 -14.99 -13.22
CA MET A 1 -2.04 -14.58 -12.45
C MET A 1 -2.08 -13.15 -12.17
N SER A 2 -1.85 -12.80 -10.96
CA SER A 2 -1.88 -11.40 -10.56
C SER A 2 -0.52 -10.78 -10.76
N GLU A 3 -0.48 -9.55 -11.23
CA GLU A 3 0.76 -8.78 -11.25
C GLU A 3 0.94 -8.01 -9.94
N MET A 4 0.00 -8.15 -9.04
CA MET A 4 0.03 -7.47 -7.76
C MET A 4 1.13 -8.02 -6.87
N LYS A 5 1.94 -7.12 -6.32
CA LYS A 5 2.97 -7.51 -5.34
C LYS A 5 2.59 -6.92 -4.00
N ILE A 6 2.51 -7.78 -2.99
CA ILE A 6 2.13 -7.40 -1.64
C ILE A 6 3.33 -7.50 -0.71
N MET A 7 3.43 -6.57 0.24
CA MET A 7 4.35 -6.71 1.37
C MET A 7 3.51 -6.89 2.63
N LEU A 8 3.81 -7.95 3.38
CA LEU A 8 3.21 -8.17 4.71
C LEU A 8 4.17 -7.67 5.77
N VAL A 9 3.72 -6.82 6.66
CA VAL A 9 4.55 -6.25 7.72
C VAL A 9 3.94 -6.59 9.08
N ASP A 10 4.63 -7.40 9.87
CA ASP A 10 4.14 -7.87 11.15
C ASP A 10 5.32 -8.40 11.95
N ASP A 11 5.35 -8.21 13.25
CA ASP A 11 6.44 -8.71 14.05
C ASP A 11 6.29 -10.19 14.44
N GLU A 12 5.14 -10.79 14.14
CA GLU A 12 4.91 -12.21 14.38
C GLU A 12 5.36 -13.04 13.18
N GLU A 13 6.55 -13.62 13.27
CA GLU A 13 7.10 -14.36 12.12
C GLU A 13 6.25 -15.54 11.70
N ARG A 14 5.60 -16.18 12.67
CA ARG A 14 4.72 -17.31 12.36
C ARG A 14 3.54 -16.86 11.52
N PHE A 15 2.97 -15.73 11.86
CA PHE A 15 1.87 -15.15 11.08
C PHE A 15 2.33 -14.83 9.66
N LEU A 16 3.50 -14.22 9.52
CA LEU A 16 4.04 -13.88 8.20
C LEU A 16 4.25 -15.12 7.34
N THR A 17 4.86 -16.16 7.91
CA THR A 17 5.13 -17.39 7.15
C THR A 17 3.84 -18.05 6.70
N THR A 18 2.88 -18.19 7.62
CA THR A 18 1.62 -18.85 7.30
C THR A 18 0.84 -18.07 6.25
N THR A 19 0.73 -16.77 6.44
CA THR A 19 -0.06 -15.91 5.54
C THR A 19 0.59 -15.82 4.17
N GLN A 20 1.93 -15.74 4.13
CA GLN A 20 2.65 -15.71 2.86
C GLN A 20 2.38 -16.97 2.04
N LYS A 21 2.38 -18.13 2.70
CA LYS A 21 2.11 -19.37 1.99
C LYS A 21 0.69 -19.41 1.44
N LEU A 22 -0.27 -18.94 2.22
CA LEU A 22 -1.66 -18.93 1.78
C LEU A 22 -1.85 -17.97 0.59
N LEU A 23 -1.24 -16.81 0.65
CA LEU A 23 -1.32 -15.84 -0.44
C LEU A 23 -0.62 -16.36 -1.69
N ALA A 24 0.52 -17.03 -1.53
CA ALA A 24 1.24 -17.61 -2.66
C ALA A 24 0.40 -18.66 -3.38
N ARG A 25 -0.39 -19.44 -2.63
CA ARG A 25 -1.31 -20.42 -3.23
C ARG A 25 -2.40 -19.75 -4.05
N LYS A 26 -2.71 -18.49 -3.75
CA LYS A 26 -3.69 -17.72 -4.53
C LYS A 26 -3.04 -17.02 -5.72
N GLY A 27 -1.77 -17.25 -5.96
CA GLY A 27 -1.05 -16.67 -7.10
C GLY A 27 -0.54 -15.26 -6.85
N VAL A 28 -0.45 -14.83 -5.59
CA VAL A 28 -0.01 -13.49 -5.24
C VAL A 28 1.47 -13.50 -4.90
N ASP A 29 2.21 -12.55 -5.44
CA ASP A 29 3.63 -12.37 -5.15
C ASP A 29 3.74 -11.59 -3.83
N VAL A 30 4.36 -12.18 -2.81
CA VAL A 30 4.38 -11.64 -1.45
C VAL A 30 5.79 -11.59 -0.91
N ILE A 31 6.18 -10.45 -0.37
CA ILE A 31 7.39 -10.34 0.44
C ILE A 31 7.00 -9.96 1.86
N THR A 32 7.88 -10.15 2.81
CA THR A 32 7.57 -9.92 4.21
C THR A 32 8.58 -9.00 4.86
N ALA A 33 8.16 -8.34 5.93
CA ALA A 33 9.04 -7.54 6.77
C ALA A 33 8.57 -7.71 8.21
N THR A 34 9.52 -7.76 9.16
CA THR A 34 9.19 -7.99 10.55
C THR A 34 9.11 -6.69 11.37
N SER A 35 9.36 -5.57 10.75
CA SER A 35 9.29 -4.27 11.42
C SER A 35 9.05 -3.17 10.40
N GLY A 36 8.67 -2.00 10.89
CA GLY A 36 8.50 -0.85 10.02
C GLY A 36 9.80 -0.44 9.35
N SER A 37 10.91 -0.50 10.09
CA SER A 37 12.22 -0.16 9.52
C SER A 37 12.60 -1.10 8.39
N GLU A 38 12.39 -2.40 8.58
CA GLU A 38 12.67 -3.37 7.53
C GLU A 38 11.78 -3.13 6.33
N ALA A 39 10.50 -2.81 6.57
CA ALA A 39 9.57 -2.54 5.49
C ALA A 39 10.06 -1.37 4.64
N LEU A 40 10.44 -0.27 5.28
CA LEU A 40 10.90 0.91 4.55
C LEU A 40 12.17 0.63 3.76
N ASN A 41 13.09 -0.17 4.33
CA ASN A 41 14.31 -0.53 3.62
C ASN A 41 14.00 -1.37 2.38
N LYS A 42 13.09 -2.32 2.50
CA LYS A 42 12.75 -3.18 1.35
C LYS A 42 12.01 -2.41 0.27
N LEU A 43 11.22 -1.41 0.65
CA LEU A 43 10.49 -0.62 -0.35
C LEU A 43 11.41 0.19 -1.27
N ILE A 44 12.65 0.43 -0.86
CA ILE A 44 13.60 1.13 -1.71
C ILE A 44 13.89 0.32 -2.98
N MET A 45 13.96 -1.01 -2.85
CA MET A 45 14.37 -1.87 -3.94
C MET A 45 13.24 -2.67 -4.58
N GLU A 46 12.11 -2.81 -3.88
CA GLU A 46 11.02 -3.66 -4.34
C GLU A 46 9.86 -2.82 -4.83
N ASN A 47 9.30 -3.19 -5.95
CA ASN A 47 8.14 -2.48 -6.51
C ASN A 47 6.85 -3.07 -5.94
N VAL A 48 6.46 -2.59 -4.77
CA VAL A 48 5.30 -3.10 -4.05
C VAL A 48 4.09 -2.25 -4.36
N HIS A 49 2.95 -2.89 -4.56
CA HIS A 49 1.70 -2.19 -4.86
C HIS A 49 0.83 -2.01 -3.63
N VAL A 50 0.79 -3.02 -2.76
CA VAL A 50 -0.06 -3.03 -1.58
C VAL A 50 0.75 -3.48 -0.38
N VAL A 51 0.66 -2.74 0.73
CA VAL A 51 1.30 -3.13 1.99
C VAL A 51 0.18 -3.51 2.96
N ILE A 52 0.30 -4.67 3.58
CA ILE A 52 -0.59 -5.11 4.64
C ILE A 52 0.20 -4.98 5.94
N LEU A 53 -0.25 -4.13 6.82
CA LEU A 53 0.55 -3.60 7.91
C LEU A 53 -0.12 -3.79 9.26
N ASP A 54 0.60 -4.39 10.21
CA ASP A 54 0.12 -4.47 11.59
C ASP A 54 0.28 -3.10 12.26
N VAL A 55 -0.69 -2.75 13.10
CA VAL A 55 -0.68 -1.46 13.79
C VAL A 55 0.32 -1.44 14.93
N LYS A 56 0.42 -2.53 15.67
CA LYS A 56 1.30 -2.58 16.83
C LYS A 56 2.52 -3.44 16.58
N MET A 57 3.67 -2.79 16.52
CA MET A 57 4.97 -3.46 16.38
C MET A 57 5.97 -2.75 17.25
N PRO A 58 6.95 -3.47 17.84
CA PRO A 58 8.02 -2.83 18.60
C PRO A 58 8.84 -1.87 17.74
N GLY A 59 9.35 -0.83 18.37
CA GLY A 59 10.15 0.16 17.66
C GLY A 59 9.26 1.13 16.89
N MET A 60 9.41 1.18 15.58
CA MET A 60 8.55 2.01 14.74
C MET A 60 7.20 1.30 14.61
N ASP A 61 6.16 1.86 15.20
CA ASP A 61 4.86 1.23 15.20
C ASP A 61 4.16 1.37 13.83
N GLY A 62 3.02 0.70 13.71
CA GLY A 62 2.31 0.64 12.43
C GLY A 62 1.83 2.00 11.94
N ILE A 63 1.40 2.86 12.84
CA ILE A 63 0.92 4.19 12.44
C ILE A 63 2.08 5.03 11.91
N ALA A 64 3.23 5.02 12.58
CA ALA A 64 4.41 5.72 12.10
C ALA A 64 4.88 5.17 10.76
N THR A 65 4.83 3.85 10.61
CA THR A 65 5.22 3.21 9.35
C THR A 65 4.26 3.61 8.22
N LEU A 66 2.97 3.61 8.49
CA LEU A 66 1.96 4.04 7.50
C LEU A 66 2.25 5.47 7.03
N LYS A 67 2.50 6.36 7.98
CA LYS A 67 2.79 7.76 7.65
C LYS A 67 4.02 7.86 6.76
N ALA A 68 5.09 7.15 7.10
CA ALA A 68 6.33 7.18 6.33
C ALA A 68 6.12 6.63 4.92
N ILE A 69 5.37 5.53 4.78
CA ILE A 69 5.09 4.94 3.48
C ILE A 69 4.31 5.93 2.61
N LYS A 70 3.27 6.53 3.16
CA LYS A 70 2.43 7.43 2.36
C LYS A 70 3.17 8.71 1.98
N GLU A 71 4.10 9.16 2.81
CA GLU A 71 4.91 10.32 2.48
C GLU A 71 5.90 10.04 1.37
N ARG A 72 6.53 8.86 1.39
CA ARG A 72 7.56 8.53 0.41
C ARG A 72 7.03 7.87 -0.84
N TYR A 73 5.96 7.10 -0.70
CA TYR A 73 5.41 6.29 -1.79
C TYR A 73 3.88 6.47 -1.84
N PRO A 74 3.40 7.64 -2.23
CA PRO A 74 1.97 7.95 -2.11
C PRO A 74 1.05 7.03 -2.92
N LEU A 75 1.58 6.33 -3.93
CA LEU A 75 0.75 5.42 -4.71
C LEU A 75 0.63 4.03 -4.11
N ILE A 76 1.44 3.70 -3.09
CA ILE A 76 1.29 2.41 -2.42
C ILE A 76 0.00 2.45 -1.59
N GLU A 77 -0.84 1.45 -1.78
CA GLU A 77 -2.05 1.30 -0.99
C GLU A 77 -1.71 0.53 0.29
N VAL A 78 -2.23 0.97 1.42
CA VAL A 78 -1.93 0.34 2.71
C VAL A 78 -3.22 -0.16 3.34
N ILE A 79 -3.24 -1.44 3.70
CA ILE A 79 -4.32 -2.06 4.45
C ILE A 79 -3.78 -2.38 5.84
N MET A 80 -4.47 -1.92 6.87
CA MET A 80 -4.06 -2.23 8.23
C MET A 80 -4.75 -3.51 8.68
N LEU A 81 -3.96 -4.47 9.17
CA LEU A 81 -4.47 -5.76 9.60
C LEU A 81 -3.91 -6.06 10.99
N THR A 82 -4.74 -5.99 12.02
CA THR A 82 -4.26 -6.08 13.39
C THR A 82 -5.25 -6.77 14.31
N GLY A 83 -4.72 -7.43 15.35
CA GLY A 83 -5.53 -7.97 16.43
C GLY A 83 -5.80 -6.95 17.54
N HIS A 84 -5.23 -5.76 17.44
CA HIS A 84 -5.31 -4.75 18.48
C HIS A 84 -6.11 -3.53 18.02
N ALA A 85 -7.19 -3.78 17.32
CA ALA A 85 -7.97 -2.71 16.72
C ALA A 85 -8.74 -1.94 17.78
N THR A 86 -8.66 -0.62 17.70
CA THR A 86 -9.56 0.26 18.41
C THR A 86 -10.17 1.19 17.37
N VAL A 87 -11.31 1.79 17.70
CA VAL A 87 -11.93 2.74 16.79
C VAL A 87 -10.97 3.89 16.51
N GLU A 88 -10.27 4.34 17.56
CA GLU A 88 -9.33 5.46 17.42
C GLU A 88 -8.19 5.12 16.46
N SER A 89 -7.59 3.92 16.57
CA SER A 89 -6.49 3.57 15.69
C SER A 89 -6.96 3.39 14.25
N ALA A 90 -8.18 2.88 14.06
CA ALA A 90 -8.75 2.74 12.72
C ALA A 90 -8.96 4.11 12.08
N VAL A 91 -9.56 5.04 12.84
CA VAL A 91 -9.82 6.39 12.34
C VAL A 91 -8.51 7.10 12.02
N GLU A 92 -7.53 6.99 12.92
CA GLU A 92 -6.23 7.62 12.70
C GLU A 92 -5.56 7.07 11.44
N GLY A 93 -5.57 5.75 11.27
CA GLY A 93 -4.96 5.14 10.10
C GLY A 93 -5.63 5.60 8.81
N LEU A 94 -6.95 5.62 8.78
CA LEU A 94 -7.65 6.06 7.59
C LEU A 94 -7.38 7.54 7.28
N LYS A 95 -7.29 8.38 8.31
CA LYS A 95 -6.96 9.79 8.12
C LYS A 95 -5.54 9.98 7.57
N LEU A 96 -4.63 9.09 7.92
CA LEU A 96 -3.25 9.16 7.43
C LEU A 96 -3.07 8.52 6.07
N GLY A 97 -4.13 7.99 5.49
CA GLY A 97 -4.09 7.49 4.12
C GLY A 97 -4.18 5.98 3.96
N ALA A 98 -4.48 5.23 5.03
CA ALA A 98 -4.71 3.80 4.87
C ALA A 98 -5.96 3.60 4.01
N THR A 99 -5.89 2.61 3.13
CA THR A 99 -6.98 2.31 2.22
C THR A 99 -8.11 1.59 2.93
N ASP A 100 -7.76 0.70 3.85
CA ASP A 100 -8.75 -0.12 4.53
C ASP A 100 -8.17 -0.64 5.85
N TYR A 101 -9.02 -1.28 6.62
CA TYR A 101 -8.69 -1.72 7.97
C TYR A 101 -9.39 -3.05 8.21
N LEU A 102 -8.63 -4.09 8.57
CA LEU A 102 -9.17 -5.41 8.86
C LEU A 102 -8.69 -5.87 10.23
N MET A 103 -9.49 -6.70 10.88
CA MET A 103 -9.12 -7.27 12.17
C MET A 103 -8.65 -8.70 12.01
N LYS A 104 -7.61 -9.07 12.77
CA LYS A 104 -7.20 -10.47 12.89
C LYS A 104 -8.13 -11.18 13.87
N PRO A 105 -8.43 -12.45 13.64
CA PRO A 105 -8.07 -13.23 12.46
C PRO A 105 -8.94 -12.86 11.28
N SER A 106 -8.34 -12.85 10.10
CA SER A 106 -9.05 -12.52 8.88
C SER A 106 -9.01 -13.71 7.95
N ASP A 107 -10.11 -13.97 7.27
CA ASP A 107 -10.17 -15.01 6.26
C ASP A 107 -9.22 -14.61 5.12
N ILE A 108 -8.48 -15.58 4.60
CA ILE A 108 -7.53 -15.32 3.53
C ILE A 108 -8.23 -14.76 2.28
N ASP A 109 -9.44 -15.23 2.00
CA ASP A 109 -10.17 -14.74 0.84
C ASP A 109 -10.61 -13.29 1.03
N GLU A 110 -10.97 -12.92 2.26
CA GLU A 110 -11.28 -11.53 2.57
C GLU A 110 -10.05 -10.65 2.38
N LEU A 111 -8.90 -11.11 2.86
CA LEU A 111 -7.66 -10.36 2.74
C LEU A 111 -7.27 -10.18 1.28
N VAL A 112 -7.35 -11.24 0.48
CA VAL A 112 -7.06 -11.17 -0.95
C VAL A 112 -8.03 -10.20 -1.64
N GLY A 113 -9.32 -10.29 -1.31
CA GLY A 113 -10.31 -9.39 -1.91
C GLY A 113 -10.02 -7.94 -1.63
N LYS A 114 -9.66 -7.62 -0.38
CA LYS A 114 -9.32 -6.25 -0.02
C LYS A 114 -8.05 -5.77 -0.71
N ALA A 115 -7.06 -6.65 -0.83
CA ALA A 115 -5.83 -6.31 -1.52
C ALA A 115 -6.08 -6.05 -3.00
N GLU A 116 -6.94 -6.86 -3.62
CA GLU A 116 -7.29 -6.66 -5.03
C GLU A 116 -8.05 -5.36 -5.25
N GLU A 117 -8.96 -5.01 -4.34
CA GLU A 117 -9.65 -3.73 -4.42
C GLU A 117 -8.67 -2.57 -4.33
N ALA A 118 -7.72 -2.66 -3.42
CA ALA A 118 -6.71 -1.61 -3.26
C ALA A 118 -5.83 -1.51 -4.50
N TYR A 119 -5.44 -2.64 -5.07
CA TYR A 119 -4.63 -2.66 -6.27
C TYR A 119 -5.38 -2.04 -7.45
N ALA A 120 -6.66 -2.37 -7.60
CA ALA A 120 -7.47 -1.79 -8.67
C ALA A 120 -7.57 -0.27 -8.51
N LYS A 121 -7.72 0.21 -7.28
CA LYS A 121 -7.77 1.64 -7.00
C LYS A 121 -6.46 2.31 -7.42
N ARG A 122 -5.33 1.70 -7.11
CA ARG A 122 -4.03 2.22 -7.51
C ARG A 122 -3.89 2.29 -9.02
N LYS A 123 -4.33 1.24 -9.74
CA LYS A 123 -4.22 1.22 -11.19
C LYS A 123 -5.04 2.33 -11.83
N VAL A 124 -6.23 2.60 -11.31
CA VAL A 124 -7.05 3.70 -11.82
C VAL A 124 -6.34 5.03 -11.60
N LEU A 125 -5.74 5.23 -10.42
CA LEU A 125 -5.02 6.46 -10.14
C LEU A 125 -3.80 6.62 -11.02
N GLU A 126 -3.04 5.54 -11.23
CA GLU A 126 -1.87 5.56 -12.11
C GLU A 126 -2.27 5.94 -13.53
N GLU A 127 -3.38 5.42 -13.99
CA GLU A 127 -3.85 5.71 -15.35
C GLU A 127 -4.26 7.19 -15.46
N LYS A 128 -4.93 7.72 -14.45
CA LYS A 128 -5.30 9.14 -14.46
C LYS A 128 -4.06 10.04 -14.49
N ILE A 129 -3.04 9.68 -13.74
CA ILE A 129 -1.80 10.45 -13.73
C ILE A 129 -1.13 10.38 -15.10
N ARG A 130 -1.06 9.17 -15.67
CA ARG A 130 -0.43 9.00 -16.98
C ARG A 130 -1.15 9.83 -18.05
N VAL A 131 -2.47 9.81 -18.04
CA VAL A 131 -3.25 10.58 -19.01
C VAL A 131 -3.02 12.08 -18.82
N ALA A 132 -3.01 12.55 -17.58
CA ALA A 132 -2.78 13.95 -17.29
C ALA A 132 -1.39 14.39 -17.76
N GLN A 133 -0.37 13.59 -17.52
CA GLN A 133 0.98 13.89 -17.97
C GLN A 133 1.08 13.91 -19.49
N SER A 134 0.41 13.00 -20.14
CA SER A 134 0.38 12.94 -21.58
C SER A 134 -0.24 14.21 -22.18
N ARG A 135 -1.34 14.65 -21.60
CA ARG A 135 -1.99 15.89 -22.05
C ARG A 135 -1.07 17.10 -21.86
N THR A 136 -0.40 17.14 -20.72
CA THR A 136 0.51 18.23 -20.45
C THR A 136 1.63 18.28 -21.49
N VAL A 137 2.19 17.14 -21.80
CA VAL A 137 3.24 17.07 -22.81
C VAL A 137 2.72 17.52 -24.17
N GLN A 138 1.54 17.08 -24.55
CA GLN A 138 0.98 17.45 -25.82
C GLN A 138 0.70 18.93 -25.95
N LYS A 139 0.32 19.58 -24.87
CA LYS A 139 0.02 20.97 -24.93
C LYS A 139 1.21 21.83 -24.88
N SER A 140 2.32 21.34 -24.53
CA SER A 140 3.33 22.10 -24.13
C SER A 140 3.82 23.03 -24.95
N PRO A 141 4.85 23.04 -25.47
CA PRO A 141 5.55 24.30 -25.59
C PRO A 141 4.94 25.23 -26.57
N LEU A 142 4.22 24.74 -27.49
CA LEU A 142 3.70 25.60 -28.50
C LEU A 142 2.57 26.48 -28.05
N GLU A 143 1.84 26.04 -27.07
CA GLU A 143 0.69 26.75 -26.62
C GLU A 143 1.02 27.79 -25.59
N ILE A 144 1.99 27.51 -24.79
CA ILE A 144 2.31 28.38 -23.71
C ILE A 144 2.65 29.77 -24.09
N PRO A 145 3.54 29.96 -24.98
CA PRO A 145 3.92 31.32 -25.28
C PRO A 145 2.82 32.16 -25.82
N ARG A 146 1.89 31.58 -26.47
CA ARG A 146 0.91 32.38 -27.00
C ARG A 146 -0.02 32.86 -26.05
N ASP A 147 -0.16 32.16 -25.05
CA ASP A 147 -0.97 32.54 -24.10
C ASP A 147 -0.66 33.58 -23.46
N THR A 148 0.39 33.73 -23.39
CA THR A 148 0.77 34.70 -22.77
C THR A 148 0.83 35.68 -23.50
N LYS A 149 0.66 35.50 -24.45
CA LYS A 149 0.73 36.26 -25.03
C LYS A 149 0.00 36.72 -24.92
N ARG A 150 -0.16 36.44 -24.58
CA ARG A 150 -0.71 36.73 -24.20
C ARG A 150 -0.48 36.89 -23.34
#